data_f47964e8b1928b8276ad9d0fc8599dd8
#
_entry.id   f47964e8b1928b8276ad9d0fc8599dd8
#
_cell.length_a   1.000
_cell.length_b   1.000
_cell.length_c   1.000
_cell.angle_alpha   90.00
_cell.angle_beta   90.00
_cell.angle_gamma   90.00
#
_symmetry.space_group_name_H-M   'P 1'
#
loop_
_entity.id
_entity.type
_entity.pdbx_description
1 polymer ?
#
loop_
_entity_poly.entity_id
_entity_poly.type
_entity_poly.pdbx_seq_one_letter_code
_entity_poly.pdbx_strand_id
1 'polypeptide(L)'
;MRTRRRTAAAAALVVLAATLVHDAIVPSRLSHPRPLVLLVGAGVLAAGLLTLAPRVRSLAVALGAGVAAGGALATLVAGLAFADGVPNPFAQGGIAFNLADVAIAAGDALLVSGALVHAWTNRARLREPV
;
A
#
# COMPACT_ATOMS: atom_id res chain seq x y z
N MET A 1 -15.35 -11.93 7.64
CA MET A 1 -13.87 -11.91 7.60
C MET A 1 -13.30 -12.36 6.25
N ARG A 2 -13.74 -13.45 5.65
CA ARG A 2 -13.24 -13.96 4.34
C ARG A 2 -13.33 -12.92 3.22
N THR A 3 -14.46 -12.22 3.07
CA THR A 3 -14.66 -11.19 2.03
C THR A 3 -13.62 -10.08 2.13
N ARG A 4 -13.41 -9.51 3.32
CA ARG A 4 -12.44 -8.41 3.53
C ARG A 4 -11.00 -8.84 3.23
N ARG A 5 -10.61 -10.05 3.63
CA ARG A 5 -9.29 -10.61 3.26
C ARG A 5 -9.14 -10.75 1.74
N ARG A 6 -10.17 -11.25 1.07
CA ARG A 6 -10.17 -11.36 -0.41
C ARG A 6 -10.09 -9.99 -1.06
N THR A 7 -10.85 -9.00 -0.56
CA THR A 7 -10.80 -7.62 -1.07
C THR A 7 -9.40 -7.03 -0.90
N ALA A 8 -8.79 -7.13 0.28
CA ALA A 8 -7.44 -6.63 0.51
C ALA A 8 -6.42 -7.32 -0.39
N ALA A 9 -6.46 -8.64 -0.49
CA ALA A 9 -5.56 -9.41 -1.33
C ALA A 9 -5.74 -9.08 -2.83
N ALA A 10 -6.98 -9.00 -3.31
CA ALA A 10 -7.26 -8.66 -4.70
C ALA A 10 -6.79 -7.23 -5.03
N ALA A 11 -7.06 -6.25 -4.16
CA ALA A 11 -6.58 -4.89 -4.33
C ALA A 11 -5.05 -4.83 -4.36
N ALA A 12 -4.37 -5.55 -3.46
CA ALA A 12 -2.92 -5.62 -3.43
C ALA A 12 -2.34 -6.21 -4.72
N LEU A 13 -2.91 -7.31 -5.22
CA LEU A 13 -2.46 -7.94 -6.46
C LEU A 13 -2.66 -7.04 -7.68
N VAL A 14 -3.80 -6.35 -7.78
CA VAL A 14 -4.08 -5.42 -8.89
C VAL A 14 -3.10 -4.26 -8.87
N VAL A 15 -2.87 -3.65 -7.71
CA VAL A 15 -1.94 -2.51 -7.57
C VAL A 15 -0.51 -2.96 -7.84
N LEU A 16 -0.08 -4.09 -7.29
CA LEU A 16 1.23 -4.67 -7.54
C LEU A 16 1.46 -4.88 -9.04
N ALA A 17 0.54 -5.57 -9.72
CA ALA A 17 0.65 -5.85 -11.15
C ALA A 17 0.66 -4.56 -11.98
N ALA A 18 -0.27 -3.63 -11.71
CA ALA A 18 -0.36 -2.36 -12.43
C ALA A 18 0.93 -1.53 -12.28
N THR A 19 1.48 -1.47 -11.06
CA THR A 19 2.72 -0.73 -10.79
C THR A 19 3.91 -1.35 -11.49
N LEU A 20 4.10 -2.67 -11.40
CA LEU A 20 5.23 -3.35 -12.05
C LEU A 20 5.15 -3.27 -13.58
N VAL A 21 3.95 -3.37 -14.16
CA VAL A 21 3.75 -3.15 -15.60
C VAL A 21 4.10 -1.72 -15.98
N HIS A 22 3.62 -0.74 -15.21
CA HIS A 22 3.94 0.66 -15.43
C HIS A 22 5.46 0.91 -15.37
N ASP A 23 6.14 0.40 -14.34
CA ASP A 23 7.58 0.57 -14.17
C ASP A 23 8.40 -0.11 -15.29
N ALA A 24 7.87 -1.19 -15.89
CA ALA A 24 8.51 -1.87 -16.99
C ALA A 24 8.35 -1.16 -18.35
N ILE A 25 7.26 -0.40 -18.56
CA ILE A 25 6.95 0.21 -19.87
C ILE A 25 7.20 1.72 -19.91
N VAL A 26 7.20 2.41 -18.76
CA VAL A 26 7.42 3.86 -18.70
C VAL A 26 8.89 4.14 -18.44
N PRO A 27 9.61 4.79 -19.38
CA PRO A 27 11.00 5.14 -19.19
C PRO A 27 11.19 6.03 -17.98
N SER A 28 12.12 5.70 -17.11
CA SER A 28 12.50 6.52 -15.97
C SER A 28 13.95 6.97 -16.10
N ARG A 29 14.19 8.27 -15.99
CA ARG A 29 15.54 8.85 -15.91
C ARG A 29 16.04 8.96 -14.48
N LEU A 30 15.14 8.73 -13.53
CA LEU A 30 15.40 8.86 -12.10
C LEU A 30 15.16 7.50 -11.44
N SER A 31 16.20 6.71 -11.34
CA SER A 31 16.15 5.46 -10.58
C SER A 31 17.04 5.61 -9.35
N HIS A 32 16.57 5.12 -8.20
CA HIS A 32 17.31 5.20 -6.96
C HIS A 32 17.35 3.84 -6.29
N PRO A 33 18.53 3.31 -5.98
CA PRO A 33 18.64 2.12 -5.15
C PRO A 33 18.06 2.40 -3.77
N ARG A 34 17.24 1.49 -3.28
CA ARG A 34 16.65 1.58 -1.93
C ARG A 34 17.49 0.78 -0.95
N PRO A 35 17.84 1.32 0.22
CA PRO A 35 18.50 0.54 1.26
C PRO A 35 17.70 -0.72 1.63
N LEU A 36 18.38 -1.82 1.89
CA LEU A 36 17.75 -3.10 2.23
C LEU A 36 16.75 -2.97 3.39
N VAL A 37 17.06 -2.14 4.38
CA VAL A 37 16.16 -1.88 5.52
C VAL A 37 14.80 -1.32 5.09
N LEU A 38 14.76 -0.47 4.07
CA LEU A 38 13.49 0.07 3.53
C LEU A 38 12.72 -1.00 2.75
N LEU A 39 13.41 -1.85 2.00
CA LEU A 39 12.77 -2.96 1.28
C LEU A 39 12.19 -4.00 2.24
N VAL A 40 12.93 -4.37 3.28
CA VAL A 40 12.42 -5.25 4.36
C VAL A 40 11.24 -4.59 5.06
N GLY A 41 11.36 -3.29 5.39
CA GLY A 41 10.27 -2.51 6.00
C GLY A 41 9.00 -2.51 5.16
N ALA A 42 9.12 -2.33 3.84
CA ALA A 42 7.97 -2.41 2.91
C ALA A 42 7.32 -3.80 2.93
N GLY A 43 8.11 -4.86 2.95
CA GLY A 43 7.60 -6.24 3.06
C GLY A 43 6.86 -6.49 4.38
N VAL A 44 7.43 -6.07 5.50
CA VAL A 44 6.81 -6.20 6.84
C VAL A 44 5.52 -5.39 6.92
N LEU A 45 5.53 -4.15 6.41
CA LEU A 45 4.33 -3.30 6.37
C LEU A 45 3.22 -3.96 5.54
N ALA A 46 3.53 -4.45 4.36
CA ALA A 46 2.56 -5.13 3.50
C ALA A 46 1.97 -6.37 4.19
N ALA A 47 2.79 -7.19 4.82
CA ALA A 47 2.34 -8.35 5.58
C ALA A 47 1.43 -7.95 6.75
N GLY A 48 1.78 -6.90 7.50
CA GLY A 48 0.98 -6.34 8.58
C GLY A 48 -0.38 -5.84 8.09
N LEU A 49 -0.39 -5.05 7.02
CA LEU A 49 -1.63 -4.52 6.42
C LEU A 49 -2.57 -5.62 5.95
N LEU A 50 -2.05 -6.64 5.24
CA LEU A 50 -2.86 -7.75 4.71
C LEU A 50 -3.39 -8.70 5.80
N THR A 51 -2.69 -8.79 6.93
CA THR A 51 -3.09 -9.70 8.02
C THR A 51 -3.95 -9.03 9.08
N LEU A 52 -3.65 -7.78 9.45
CA LEU A 52 -4.29 -7.07 10.56
C LEU A 52 -5.49 -6.23 10.13
N ALA A 53 -5.37 -5.43 9.06
CA ALA A 53 -6.43 -4.53 8.64
C ALA A 53 -7.77 -5.22 8.31
N PRO A 54 -7.81 -6.41 7.68
CA PRO A 54 -9.08 -7.11 7.44
C PRO A 54 -9.80 -7.61 8.70
N ARG A 55 -9.16 -7.54 9.87
CA ARG A 55 -9.82 -7.84 11.16
C ARG A 55 -10.78 -6.73 11.57
N VAL A 56 -10.52 -5.48 11.16
CA VAL A 56 -11.45 -4.37 11.32
C VAL A 56 -12.70 -4.64 10.46
N ARG A 57 -13.89 -4.40 11.04
CA ARG A 57 -15.17 -4.66 10.35
C ARG A 57 -15.54 -3.53 9.38
N SER A 58 -14.59 -3.10 8.54
CA SER A 58 -14.75 -2.06 7.52
C SER A 58 -14.18 -2.54 6.19
N LEU A 59 -14.96 -2.41 5.12
CA LEU A 59 -14.52 -2.74 3.78
C LEU A 59 -13.54 -1.69 3.25
N ALA A 60 -13.76 -0.41 3.60
CA ALA A 60 -12.87 0.70 3.23
C ALA A 60 -11.47 0.50 3.83
N VAL A 61 -11.38 0.08 5.10
CA VAL A 61 -10.11 -0.25 5.75
C VAL A 61 -9.42 -1.42 5.03
N ALA A 62 -10.15 -2.47 4.67
CA ALA A 62 -9.58 -3.62 3.96
C ALA A 62 -9.09 -3.24 2.55
N LEU A 63 -9.85 -2.41 1.83
CA LEU A 63 -9.48 -1.92 0.50
C LEU A 63 -8.25 -1.01 0.57
N GLY A 64 -8.25 -0.02 1.47
CA GLY A 64 -7.12 0.89 1.67
C GLY A 64 -5.84 0.15 2.04
N ALA A 65 -5.94 -0.81 2.97
CA ALA A 65 -4.81 -1.67 3.33
C ALA A 65 -4.30 -2.52 2.15
N GLY A 66 -5.19 -3.02 1.29
CA GLY A 66 -4.81 -3.75 0.10
C GLY A 66 -4.07 -2.87 -0.91
N VAL A 67 -4.57 -1.65 -1.15
CA VAL A 67 -3.94 -0.68 -2.07
C VAL A 67 -2.56 -0.27 -1.55
N ALA A 68 -2.43 0.10 -0.28
CA ALA A 68 -1.14 0.45 0.33
C ALA A 68 -0.16 -0.74 0.33
N ALA A 69 -0.62 -1.94 0.68
CA ALA A 69 0.20 -3.14 0.65
C ALA A 69 0.68 -3.49 -0.77
N GLY A 70 -0.17 -3.30 -1.78
CA GLY A 70 0.19 -3.49 -3.19
C GLY A 70 1.32 -2.56 -3.63
N GLY A 71 1.24 -1.28 -3.27
CA GLY A 71 2.31 -0.31 -3.51
C GLY A 71 3.60 -0.67 -2.78
N ALA A 72 3.53 -1.05 -1.49
CA ALA A 72 4.69 -1.47 -0.72
C ALA A 72 5.36 -2.72 -1.31
N LEU A 73 4.58 -3.72 -1.73
CA LEU A 73 5.08 -4.92 -2.42
C LEU A 73 5.71 -4.56 -3.76
N ALA A 74 5.11 -3.63 -4.53
CA ALA A 74 5.68 -3.18 -5.79
C ALA A 74 7.04 -2.51 -5.59
N THR A 75 7.19 -1.66 -4.58
CA THR A 75 8.47 -1.05 -4.20
C THR A 75 9.51 -2.12 -3.83
N LEU A 76 9.11 -3.13 -3.04
CA LEU A 76 9.98 -4.25 -2.69
C LEU A 76 10.45 -5.01 -3.93
N VAL A 77 9.50 -5.43 -4.79
CA VAL A 77 9.82 -6.21 -6.01
C VAL A 77 10.66 -5.39 -6.97
N ALA A 78 10.29 -4.12 -7.22
CA ALA A 78 11.06 -3.24 -8.10
C ALA A 78 12.49 -3.01 -7.58
N GLY A 79 12.65 -2.78 -6.27
CA GLY A 79 13.94 -2.59 -5.65
C GLY A 79 14.86 -3.82 -5.69
N LEU A 80 14.29 -5.02 -5.83
CA LEU A 80 15.05 -6.27 -5.99
C LEU A 80 15.27 -6.66 -7.46
N ALA A 81 14.35 -6.29 -8.35
CA ALA A 81 14.35 -6.73 -9.74
C ALA A 81 15.11 -5.78 -10.68
N PHE A 82 15.10 -4.47 -10.43
CA PHE A 82 15.76 -3.51 -11.29
C PHE A 82 17.18 -3.20 -10.78
N ALA A 83 18.18 -3.37 -11.67
CA ALA A 83 19.59 -3.19 -11.32
C ALA A 83 19.91 -1.76 -10.84
N ASP A 84 19.27 -0.76 -11.43
CA ASP A 84 19.46 0.66 -11.11
C ASP A 84 18.57 1.14 -9.93
N GLY A 85 17.86 0.22 -9.30
CA GLY A 85 16.91 0.51 -8.20
C GLY A 85 15.50 0.82 -8.69
N VAL A 86 14.68 1.36 -7.80
CA VAL A 86 13.26 1.64 -8.07
C VAL A 86 13.11 2.78 -9.06
N PRO A 87 12.43 2.58 -10.22
CA PRO A 87 12.15 3.63 -11.17
C PRO A 87 11.22 4.71 -10.58
N ASN A 88 11.53 5.99 -10.83
CA ASN A 88 10.71 7.13 -10.42
C ASN A 88 10.44 8.02 -11.65
N PRO A 89 9.42 7.70 -12.46
CA PRO A 89 9.14 8.44 -13.70
C PRO A 89 8.55 9.82 -13.46
N PHE A 90 8.01 10.08 -12.26
CA PHE A 90 7.41 11.36 -11.91
C PHE A 90 8.36 12.19 -11.04
N ALA A 91 8.38 13.51 -11.27
CA ALA A 91 9.12 14.45 -10.45
C ALA A 91 8.33 15.75 -10.29
N GLN A 92 8.20 16.22 -9.06
CA GLN A 92 7.55 17.49 -8.74
C GLN A 92 8.17 18.10 -7.48
N GLY A 93 8.51 19.38 -7.54
CA GLY A 93 9.05 20.10 -6.38
C GLY A 93 10.34 19.52 -5.80
N GLY A 94 11.19 18.90 -6.64
CA GLY A 94 12.43 18.26 -6.20
C GLY A 94 12.23 16.85 -5.62
N ILE A 95 11.00 16.32 -5.59
CA ILE A 95 10.69 14.97 -5.14
C ILE A 95 10.45 14.08 -6.35
N ALA A 96 11.17 12.98 -6.44
CA ALA A 96 10.96 11.93 -7.42
C ALA A 96 10.09 10.81 -6.82
N PHE A 97 9.06 10.37 -7.55
CA PHE A 97 8.11 9.35 -7.08
C PHE A 97 7.62 8.47 -8.24
N ASN A 98 6.97 7.38 -7.88
CA ASN A 98 6.41 6.42 -8.82
C ASN A 98 4.95 6.08 -8.48
N LEU A 99 4.35 5.19 -9.28
CA LEU A 99 2.97 4.77 -9.07
C LEU A 99 2.77 4.02 -7.74
N ALA A 100 3.80 3.32 -7.24
CA ALA A 100 3.76 2.65 -5.94
C ALA A 100 3.61 3.65 -4.79
N ASP A 101 4.36 4.77 -4.84
CA ASP A 101 4.28 5.83 -3.83
C ASP A 101 2.88 6.46 -3.80
N VAL A 102 2.29 6.69 -4.99
CA VAL A 102 0.90 7.19 -5.11
C VAL A 102 -0.09 6.18 -4.53
N ALA A 103 0.09 4.89 -4.82
CA ALA A 103 -0.77 3.83 -4.30
C ALA A 103 -0.67 3.72 -2.77
N ILE A 104 0.53 3.81 -2.20
CA ILE A 104 0.72 3.82 -0.74
C ILE A 104 -0.03 5.01 -0.14
N ALA A 105 0.19 6.22 -0.63
CA ALA A 105 -0.47 7.42 -0.11
C ALA A 105 -2.00 7.36 -0.21
N ALA A 106 -2.53 6.93 -1.35
CA ALA A 106 -3.98 6.78 -1.55
C ALA A 106 -4.57 5.67 -0.69
N GLY A 107 -3.87 4.54 -0.57
CA GLY A 107 -4.25 3.42 0.29
C GLY A 107 -4.30 3.81 1.76
N ASP A 108 -3.28 4.51 2.24
CA ASP A 108 -3.20 5.02 3.61
C ASP A 108 -4.31 6.03 3.90
N ALA A 109 -4.57 6.96 2.99
CA ALA A 109 -5.66 7.93 3.13
C ALA A 109 -7.03 7.21 3.23
N LEU A 110 -7.28 6.20 2.41
CA LEU A 110 -8.51 5.40 2.45
C LEU A 110 -8.60 4.54 3.72
N LEU A 111 -7.49 3.96 4.17
CA LEU A 111 -7.41 3.16 5.39
C LEU A 111 -7.73 4.03 6.62
N VAL A 112 -7.07 5.17 6.75
CA VAL A 112 -7.24 6.08 7.89
C VAL A 112 -8.65 6.66 7.92
N SER A 113 -9.15 7.17 6.80
CA SER A 113 -10.52 7.69 6.71
C SER A 113 -11.56 6.62 7.00
N GLY A 114 -11.38 5.41 6.45
CA GLY A 114 -12.23 4.27 6.73
C GLY A 114 -12.21 3.82 8.19
N ALA A 115 -11.05 3.88 8.85
CA ALA A 115 -10.91 3.58 10.27
C ALA A 115 -11.60 4.64 11.15
N LEU A 116 -11.44 5.92 10.81
CA LEU A 116 -12.10 7.03 11.52
C LEU A 116 -13.62 6.94 11.41
N VAL A 117 -14.16 6.72 10.21
CA VAL A 117 -15.60 6.52 10.00
C VAL A 117 -16.09 5.31 10.78
N HIS A 118 -15.35 4.19 10.74
CA HIS A 118 -15.71 2.99 11.48
C HIS A 118 -15.72 3.23 13.00
N ALA A 119 -14.72 3.91 13.54
CA ALA A 119 -14.66 4.26 14.96
C ALA A 119 -15.80 5.20 15.36
N TRP A 120 -16.07 6.21 14.54
CA TRP A 120 -17.15 7.16 14.79
C TRP A 120 -18.53 6.50 14.82
N THR A 121 -18.82 5.66 13.84
CA THR A 121 -20.12 4.96 13.75
C THR A 121 -20.31 3.91 14.84
N ASN A 122 -19.23 3.36 15.40
CA ASN A 122 -19.26 2.36 16.46
C ASN A 122 -18.90 2.92 17.84
N ARG A 123 -18.84 4.25 18.01
CA ARG A 123 -18.40 4.90 19.25
C ARG A 123 -19.16 4.49 20.50
N ALA A 124 -20.45 4.18 20.37
CA ALA A 124 -21.28 3.73 21.50
C ALA A 124 -20.76 2.41 22.06
N ARG A 125 -20.43 1.44 21.19
CA ARG A 125 -19.89 0.14 21.58
C ARG A 125 -18.49 0.22 22.23
N LEU A 126 -17.70 1.25 21.88
CA LEU A 126 -16.38 1.47 22.48
C LEU A 126 -16.45 2.03 23.91
N ARG A 127 -17.62 2.51 24.33
CA ARG A 127 -17.87 3.09 25.66
C ARG A 127 -18.61 2.13 26.60
N GLU A 128 -19.03 0.96 26.14
CA GLU A 128 -19.63 -0.05 27.01
C GLU A 128 -18.53 -0.61 27.93
N PRO A 129 -18.73 -0.56 29.26
CA PRO A 129 -17.76 -1.16 30.19
C PRO A 129 -17.73 -2.68 29.97
N VAL A 130 -16.55 -3.25 30.09
CA VAL A 130 -16.29 -4.70 30.03
C VAL A 130 -16.85 -5.38 31.26
#